data_3306ce3a6c4f9264bbcc729f22cee075
#
_entry.id   3306ce3a6c4f9264bbcc729f22cee075
#
_cell.length_a   1.000
_cell.length_b   1.000
_cell.length_c   1.000
_cell.angle_alpha   90.00
_cell.angle_beta   90.00
_cell.angle_gamma   90.00
#
_symmetry.space_group_name_H-M   'P 1'
#
loop_
_entity.id
_entity.type
_entity.pdbx_description
1 polymer ?
#
loop_
_entity_poly.entity_id
_entity_poly.type
_entity_poly.pdbx_seq_one_letter_code
_entity_poly.pdbx_strand_id
1 'polypeptide(L)'
;MIIIRHEQPEDASRIREVNELAFGQPAEADLVETLRQTGADSVSLVAEDDGVVGHILFTSVVVESAGQRVLGMGLAPMAVLPDRQRQGIGSQLVRRGLDILRERGCPFVVVVGHPAFYPRFGFEPASSHGLACQWEGVPDAAFMVLVLDAHAMAGVSGLAKYKDEFNEVA
;
A
#
# COMPACT_ATOMS: atom_id res chain seq x y z
N MET A 1 13.59 -19.91 -3.75
CA MET A 1 13.77 -18.94 -2.63
C MET A 1 13.22 -17.59 -3.03
N ILE A 2 12.40 -16.99 -2.20
CA ILE A 2 11.80 -15.67 -2.47
C ILE A 2 12.75 -14.59 -2.00
N ILE A 3 13.07 -13.64 -2.90
CA ILE A 3 13.89 -12.47 -2.59
C ILE A 3 12.99 -11.25 -2.72
N ILE A 4 12.92 -10.42 -1.68
CA ILE A 4 12.21 -9.15 -1.71
C ILE A 4 13.25 -8.04 -1.91
N ARG A 5 13.07 -7.24 -2.96
CA ARG A 5 13.99 -6.16 -3.31
C ARG A 5 13.25 -4.98 -3.90
N HIS A 6 13.92 -3.84 -3.96
CA HIS A 6 13.35 -2.66 -4.63
C HIS A 6 13.19 -2.91 -6.13
N GLU A 7 12.17 -2.30 -6.72
CA GLU A 7 11.94 -2.31 -8.14
C GLU A 7 13.13 -1.69 -8.87
N GLN A 8 13.51 -2.28 -10.00
CA GLN A 8 14.50 -1.74 -10.93
C GLN A 8 13.79 -1.35 -12.23
N PRO A 9 14.37 -0.43 -13.05
CA PRO A 9 13.71 -0.02 -14.31
C PRO A 9 13.33 -1.17 -15.23
N GLU A 10 14.14 -2.22 -15.28
CA GLU A 10 13.88 -3.39 -16.11
C GLU A 10 12.71 -4.25 -15.61
N ASP A 11 12.24 -4.04 -14.39
CA ASP A 11 11.12 -4.79 -13.84
C ASP A 11 9.76 -4.28 -14.33
N ALA A 12 9.70 -3.11 -14.94
CA ALA A 12 8.44 -2.42 -15.21
C ALA A 12 7.43 -3.25 -16.01
N SER A 13 7.88 -3.92 -17.07
CA SER A 13 6.98 -4.72 -17.89
C SER A 13 6.48 -5.97 -17.15
N ARG A 14 7.32 -6.58 -16.33
CA ARG A 14 6.93 -7.75 -15.55
C ARG A 14 5.99 -7.38 -14.41
N ILE A 15 6.21 -6.22 -13.78
CA ILE A 15 5.30 -5.70 -12.76
C ILE A 15 3.92 -5.49 -13.36
N ARG A 16 3.86 -4.92 -14.58
CA ARG A 16 2.58 -4.75 -15.28
C ARG A 16 1.89 -6.10 -15.46
N GLU A 17 2.60 -7.09 -15.94
CA GLU A 17 2.05 -8.42 -16.18
C GLU A 17 1.52 -9.05 -14.89
N VAL A 18 2.28 -8.96 -13.81
CA VAL A 18 1.88 -9.50 -12.50
C VAL A 18 0.59 -8.85 -12.03
N ASN A 19 0.48 -7.51 -12.13
CA ASN A 19 -0.74 -6.80 -11.75
C ASN A 19 -1.92 -7.19 -12.63
N GLU A 20 -1.74 -7.26 -13.95
CA GLU A 20 -2.81 -7.63 -14.86
C GLU A 20 -3.33 -9.04 -14.58
N LEU A 21 -2.43 -9.99 -14.34
CA LEU A 21 -2.83 -11.37 -14.05
C LEU A 21 -3.48 -11.52 -12.68
N ALA A 22 -2.99 -10.80 -11.66
CA ALA A 22 -3.54 -10.89 -10.31
C ALA A 22 -4.93 -10.27 -10.20
N PHE A 23 -5.16 -9.14 -10.85
CA PHE A 23 -6.44 -8.43 -10.78
C PHE A 23 -7.41 -8.80 -11.90
N GLY A 24 -6.93 -9.44 -12.95
CA GLY A 24 -7.77 -9.83 -14.09
C GLY A 24 -8.21 -8.66 -14.96
N GLN A 25 -7.55 -7.50 -14.84
CA GLN A 25 -7.88 -6.28 -15.59
C GLN A 25 -6.66 -5.35 -15.60
N PRO A 26 -6.60 -4.38 -16.54
CA PRO A 26 -5.43 -3.49 -16.65
C PRO A 26 -5.41 -2.30 -15.70
N ALA A 27 -6.52 -2.01 -15.00
CA ALA A 27 -6.66 -0.76 -14.23
C ALA A 27 -5.54 -0.57 -13.19
N GLU A 28 -5.22 -1.61 -12.42
CA GLU A 28 -4.18 -1.53 -11.40
C GLU A 28 -2.78 -1.41 -12.01
N ALA A 29 -2.54 -2.08 -13.13
CA ALA A 29 -1.27 -1.94 -13.84
C ALA A 29 -1.09 -0.53 -14.40
N ASP A 30 -2.15 0.05 -14.95
CA ASP A 30 -2.15 1.45 -15.44
C ASP A 30 -1.87 2.41 -14.29
N LEU A 31 -2.49 2.18 -13.14
CA LEU A 31 -2.30 2.99 -11.94
C LEU A 31 -0.84 2.98 -11.50
N VAL A 32 -0.22 1.80 -11.45
CA VAL A 32 1.19 1.65 -11.06
C VAL A 32 2.08 2.46 -11.99
N GLU A 33 1.85 2.40 -13.30
CA GLU A 33 2.65 3.14 -14.27
C GLU A 33 2.49 4.65 -14.11
N THR A 34 1.26 5.12 -13.88
CA THR A 34 1.00 6.53 -13.64
C THR A 34 1.67 7.01 -12.35
N LEU A 35 1.55 6.24 -11.27
CA LEU A 35 2.15 6.58 -9.98
C LEU A 35 3.68 6.56 -10.04
N ARG A 36 4.26 5.69 -10.86
CA ARG A 36 5.73 5.65 -11.04
C ARG A 36 6.24 6.98 -11.58
N GLN A 37 5.47 7.64 -12.44
CA GLN A 37 5.87 8.92 -13.03
C GLN A 37 5.74 10.09 -12.07
N THR A 38 4.86 10.00 -11.07
CA THR A 38 4.51 11.13 -10.20
C THR A 38 4.92 10.95 -8.74
N GLY A 39 5.39 9.77 -8.36
CA GLY A 39 5.62 9.41 -6.96
C GLY A 39 7.07 9.30 -6.58
N ALA A 40 7.77 10.44 -6.41
CA ALA A 40 9.17 10.45 -6.00
C ALA A 40 9.42 9.78 -4.64
N ASP A 41 8.43 9.81 -3.75
CA ASP A 41 8.54 9.29 -2.37
C ASP A 41 8.01 7.86 -2.23
N SER A 42 7.58 7.24 -3.32
CA SER A 42 6.98 5.90 -3.27
C SER A 42 8.01 4.84 -2.90
N VAL A 43 7.49 3.74 -2.32
CA VAL A 43 8.25 2.52 -2.10
C VAL A 43 7.63 1.44 -2.97
N SER A 44 8.42 0.89 -3.87
CA SER A 44 7.98 -0.17 -4.78
C SER A 44 8.92 -1.37 -4.61
N LEU A 45 8.35 -2.50 -4.22
CA LEU A 45 9.10 -3.72 -3.97
C LEU A 45 8.59 -4.84 -4.87
N VAL A 46 9.51 -5.69 -5.30
CA VAL A 46 9.18 -6.91 -6.04
C VAL A 46 9.58 -8.13 -5.22
N ALA A 47 8.82 -9.20 -5.40
CA ALA A 47 9.19 -10.53 -4.94
C ALA A 47 9.72 -11.29 -6.14
N GLU A 48 10.95 -11.79 -6.04
CA GLU A 48 11.62 -12.49 -7.11
C GLU A 48 11.88 -13.94 -6.74
N ASP A 49 11.50 -14.84 -7.62
CA ASP A 49 11.81 -16.26 -7.53
C ASP A 49 11.77 -16.80 -8.96
N ASP A 50 12.94 -16.83 -9.60
CA ASP A 50 13.06 -17.14 -11.02
C ASP A 50 12.16 -16.19 -11.84
N GLY A 51 12.40 -14.89 -11.66
CA GLY A 51 11.59 -13.82 -12.23
C GLY A 51 10.67 -13.18 -11.18
N VAL A 52 10.11 -12.03 -11.51
CA VAL A 52 9.21 -11.31 -10.60
C VAL A 52 7.86 -12.04 -10.53
N VAL A 53 7.46 -12.39 -9.32
CA VAL A 53 6.21 -13.12 -9.03
C VAL A 53 5.24 -12.32 -8.17
N GLY A 54 5.69 -11.20 -7.60
CA GLY A 54 4.85 -10.34 -6.77
C GLY A 54 5.36 -8.90 -6.75
N HIS A 55 4.47 -7.99 -6.37
CA HIS A 55 4.76 -6.55 -6.35
C HIS A 55 3.91 -5.87 -5.28
N ILE A 56 4.47 -4.87 -4.61
CA ILE A 56 3.76 -4.02 -3.67
C ILE A 56 4.19 -2.57 -3.87
N LEU A 57 3.23 -1.65 -3.79
CA LEU A 57 3.48 -0.22 -3.93
C LEU A 57 2.92 0.52 -2.73
N PHE A 58 3.72 1.43 -2.19
CA PHE A 58 3.30 2.39 -1.17
C PHE A 58 3.46 3.79 -1.74
N THR A 59 2.42 4.62 -1.64
CA THR A 59 2.45 6.00 -2.11
C THR A 59 1.92 6.93 -1.02
N SER A 60 2.21 8.23 -1.15
CA SER A 60 1.88 9.20 -0.12
C SER A 60 0.38 9.34 0.11
N VAL A 61 0.02 9.46 1.39
CA VAL A 61 -1.33 9.75 1.86
C VAL A 61 -1.22 10.90 2.84
N VAL A 62 -2.15 11.84 2.76
CA VAL A 62 -2.15 13.05 3.58
C VAL A 62 -3.39 13.08 4.47
N VAL A 63 -3.20 13.35 5.75
CA VAL A 63 -4.28 13.68 6.68
C VAL A 63 -4.10 15.13 7.09
N GLU A 64 -5.13 15.96 6.88
CA GLU A 64 -5.16 17.32 7.39
C GLU A 64 -5.88 17.31 8.74
N SER A 65 -5.20 17.76 9.79
CA SER A 65 -5.72 17.71 11.15
C SER A 65 -5.29 18.98 11.88
N ALA A 66 -6.26 19.75 12.42
CA ALA A 66 -6.01 20.94 13.19
C ALA A 66 -5.08 21.94 12.49
N GLY A 67 -5.24 22.11 11.16
CA GLY A 67 -4.42 23.03 10.38
C GLY A 67 -3.04 22.51 10.00
N GLN A 68 -2.73 21.26 10.34
CA GLN A 68 -1.47 20.63 10.00
C GLN A 68 -1.68 19.52 8.97
N ARG A 69 -0.65 19.26 8.15
CA ARG A 69 -0.67 18.15 7.21
C ARG A 69 0.26 17.07 7.73
N VAL A 70 -0.30 15.88 7.95
CA VAL A 70 0.47 14.71 8.37
C VAL A 70 0.60 13.79 7.18
N LEU A 71 1.85 13.49 6.79
CA LEU A 71 2.15 12.66 5.64
C LEU A 71 2.45 11.22 6.11
N GLY A 72 1.70 10.28 5.56
CA GLY A 72 1.97 8.86 5.71
C GLY A 72 1.96 8.18 4.36
N MET A 73 1.68 6.89 4.34
CA MET A 73 1.65 6.09 3.12
C MET A 73 0.37 5.29 3.01
N GLY A 74 -0.04 5.02 1.76
CA GLY A 74 -1.10 4.09 1.44
C GLY A 74 -0.52 2.89 0.73
N LEU A 75 -0.94 1.71 1.14
CA LEU A 75 -0.53 0.44 0.54
C LEU A 75 -1.53 0.09 -0.56
N ALA A 76 -1.14 0.25 -1.80
CA ALA A 76 -1.93 -0.16 -2.98
C ALA A 76 -1.19 0.14 -4.27
N PRO A 77 -1.25 -0.76 -5.27
CA PRO A 77 -1.77 -2.11 -5.15
C PRO A 77 -0.73 -3.09 -4.62
N MET A 78 -1.18 -4.28 -4.23
CA MET A 78 -0.32 -5.42 -4.00
C MET A 78 -0.81 -6.56 -4.88
N ALA A 79 0.10 -7.21 -5.57
CA ALA A 79 -0.23 -8.28 -6.50
C ALA A 79 0.75 -9.44 -6.36
N VAL A 80 0.22 -10.66 -6.43
CA VAL A 80 1.01 -11.89 -6.50
C VAL A 80 0.41 -12.72 -7.63
N LEU A 81 1.26 -13.32 -8.46
CA LEU A 81 0.79 -14.19 -9.54
C LEU A 81 -0.22 -15.21 -8.99
N PRO A 82 -1.32 -15.47 -9.73
CA PRO A 82 -2.37 -16.37 -9.23
C PRO A 82 -1.87 -17.74 -8.78
N ASP A 83 -0.93 -18.34 -9.50
CA ASP A 83 -0.37 -19.64 -9.17
C ASP A 83 0.68 -19.60 -8.04
N ARG A 84 1.00 -18.41 -7.56
CA ARG A 84 1.96 -18.22 -6.47
C ARG A 84 1.30 -17.65 -5.21
N GLN A 85 -0.02 -17.48 -5.21
CA GLN A 85 -0.75 -16.99 -4.04
C GLN A 85 -0.84 -18.05 -2.94
N ARG A 86 -1.10 -17.62 -1.71
CA ARG A 86 -1.21 -18.46 -0.51
C ARG A 86 0.09 -19.20 -0.15
N GLN A 87 1.22 -18.61 -0.53
CA GLN A 87 2.56 -19.15 -0.22
C GLN A 87 3.36 -18.19 0.67
N GLY A 88 2.71 -17.16 1.20
CA GLY A 88 3.34 -16.18 2.08
C GLY A 88 4.09 -15.05 1.37
N ILE A 89 4.02 -14.95 0.05
CA ILE A 89 4.72 -13.92 -0.71
C ILE A 89 4.17 -12.53 -0.39
N GLY A 90 2.84 -12.38 -0.38
CA GLY A 90 2.20 -11.12 -0.01
C GLY A 90 2.60 -10.66 1.38
N SER A 91 2.64 -11.59 2.34
CA SER A 91 3.05 -11.28 3.71
C SER A 91 4.50 -10.80 3.79
N GLN A 92 5.40 -11.40 3.02
CA GLN A 92 6.80 -10.97 2.97
C GLN A 92 6.92 -9.57 2.38
N LEU A 93 6.16 -9.28 1.32
CA LEU A 93 6.13 -7.93 0.71
C LEU A 93 5.64 -6.89 1.70
N VAL A 94 4.55 -7.16 2.42
CA VAL A 94 4.01 -6.24 3.42
C VAL A 94 5.03 -6.00 4.52
N ARG A 95 5.60 -7.05 5.11
CA ARG A 95 6.55 -6.92 6.22
C ARG A 95 7.78 -6.12 5.81
N ARG A 96 8.34 -6.42 4.65
CA ARG A 96 9.52 -5.68 4.18
C ARG A 96 9.21 -4.21 3.93
N GLY A 97 8.07 -3.93 3.31
CA GLY A 97 7.63 -2.54 3.07
C GLY A 97 7.44 -1.77 4.37
N LEU A 98 6.81 -2.39 5.36
CA LEU A 98 6.60 -1.75 6.66
C LEU A 98 7.93 -1.48 7.38
N ASP A 99 8.89 -2.40 7.29
CA ASP A 99 10.21 -2.19 7.88
C ASP A 99 10.91 -0.98 7.26
N ILE A 100 10.86 -0.86 5.94
CA ILE A 100 11.45 0.28 5.22
C ILE A 100 10.79 1.59 5.68
N LEU A 101 9.47 1.60 5.79
CA LEU A 101 8.73 2.80 6.18
C LEU A 101 9.03 3.19 7.64
N ARG A 102 9.18 2.21 8.54
CA ARG A 102 9.61 2.48 9.92
C ARG A 102 10.98 3.14 9.94
N GLU A 103 11.93 2.61 9.17
CA GLU A 103 13.28 3.16 9.07
C GLU A 103 13.28 4.59 8.54
N ARG A 104 12.32 4.93 7.66
CA ARG A 104 12.16 6.28 7.11
C ARG A 104 11.45 7.25 8.05
N GLY A 105 10.93 6.78 9.17
CA GLY A 105 10.17 7.62 10.09
C GLY A 105 8.75 7.90 9.65
N CYS A 106 8.16 7.07 8.79
CA CYS A 106 6.78 7.20 8.34
C CYS A 106 5.84 7.04 9.52
N PRO A 107 4.89 7.98 9.78
CA PRO A 107 4.06 7.90 10.96
C PRO A 107 2.93 6.89 10.87
N PHE A 108 2.38 6.63 9.68
CA PHE A 108 1.26 5.71 9.52
C PHE A 108 1.19 5.13 8.12
N VAL A 109 0.54 3.97 8.01
CA VAL A 109 0.20 3.35 6.73
C VAL A 109 -1.28 3.02 6.75
N VAL A 110 -2.01 3.38 5.69
CA VAL A 110 -3.41 3.00 5.52
C VAL A 110 -3.54 2.00 4.38
N VAL A 111 -4.61 1.19 4.43
CA VAL A 111 -4.92 0.23 3.39
C VAL A 111 -6.42 0.02 3.29
N VAL A 112 -6.92 -0.16 2.07
CA VAL A 112 -8.25 -0.69 1.82
C VAL A 112 -8.04 -2.14 1.38
N GLY A 113 -8.46 -3.10 2.21
CA GLY A 113 -8.19 -4.49 1.91
C GLY A 113 -8.96 -5.45 2.81
N HIS A 114 -8.58 -6.73 2.72
CA HIS A 114 -9.26 -7.78 3.43
C HIS A 114 -9.06 -7.67 4.94
N PRO A 115 -10.15 -7.55 5.72
CA PRO A 115 -10.05 -7.46 7.18
C PRO A 115 -9.54 -8.75 7.84
N ALA A 116 -9.45 -9.85 7.09
CA ALA A 116 -8.86 -11.10 7.60
C ALA A 116 -7.36 -11.19 7.37
N PHE A 117 -6.79 -10.34 6.52
CA PHE A 117 -5.38 -10.43 6.14
C PHE A 117 -4.50 -9.42 6.87
N TYR A 118 -4.86 -8.13 6.81
CA TYR A 118 -4.00 -7.05 7.28
C TYR A 118 -3.84 -6.96 8.80
N PRO A 119 -4.82 -7.37 9.63
CA PRO A 119 -4.61 -7.36 11.09
C PRO A 119 -3.42 -8.18 11.58
N ARG A 120 -3.00 -9.20 10.82
CA ARG A 120 -1.80 -9.99 11.18
C ARG A 120 -0.52 -9.17 11.22
N PHE A 121 -0.52 -7.98 10.60
CA PHE A 121 0.63 -7.06 10.60
C PHE A 121 0.47 -5.93 11.60
N GLY A 122 -0.64 -5.90 12.34
CA GLY A 122 -0.95 -4.86 13.31
C GLY A 122 -1.91 -3.80 12.83
N PHE A 123 -2.46 -3.92 11.62
CA PHE A 123 -3.48 -2.99 11.13
C PHE A 123 -4.77 -3.13 11.92
N GLU A 124 -5.42 -1.99 12.18
CA GLU A 124 -6.69 -1.89 12.89
C GLU A 124 -7.66 -1.03 12.08
N PRO A 125 -8.98 -1.13 12.31
CA PRO A 125 -9.91 -0.22 11.64
C PRO A 125 -9.49 1.23 11.85
N ALA A 126 -9.38 1.98 10.75
CA ALA A 126 -8.90 3.36 10.80
C ALA A 126 -9.81 4.27 11.63
N SER A 127 -11.10 3.95 11.68
CA SER A 127 -12.07 4.69 12.50
C SER A 127 -11.73 4.67 13.98
N SER A 128 -11.11 3.61 14.48
CA SER A 128 -10.68 3.53 15.88
C SER A 128 -9.52 4.49 16.19
N HIS A 129 -8.89 5.03 15.16
CA HIS A 129 -7.82 6.04 15.27
C HIS A 129 -8.23 7.41 14.76
N GLY A 130 -9.54 7.62 14.55
CA GLY A 130 -10.07 8.92 14.09
C GLY A 130 -9.83 9.22 12.62
N LEU A 131 -9.43 8.23 11.83
CA LEU A 131 -9.19 8.41 10.39
C LEU A 131 -10.36 7.90 9.56
N ALA A 132 -10.72 8.64 8.51
CA ALA A 132 -11.83 8.31 7.62
C ALA A 132 -11.31 8.07 6.21
N CYS A 133 -11.99 7.16 5.49
CA CYS A 133 -11.72 6.87 4.10
C CYS A 133 -12.31 7.96 3.20
N GLN A 134 -11.58 8.37 2.16
CA GLN A 134 -12.06 9.38 1.23
C GLN A 134 -13.14 8.85 0.27
N TRP A 135 -13.26 7.55 0.10
CA TRP A 135 -14.24 6.95 -0.80
C TRP A 135 -15.43 6.43 -0.01
N GLU A 136 -16.63 6.73 -0.52
CA GLU A 136 -17.86 6.21 0.04
C GLU A 136 -18.02 4.72 -0.28
N GLY A 137 -18.76 4.00 0.56
CA GLY A 137 -19.07 2.60 0.31
C GLY A 137 -18.00 1.61 0.74
N VAL A 138 -16.84 2.08 1.20
CA VAL A 138 -15.82 1.19 1.75
C VAL A 138 -16.25 0.77 3.16
N PRO A 139 -16.39 -0.54 3.43
CA PRO A 139 -16.75 -1.00 4.77
C PRO A 139 -15.73 -0.55 5.81
N ASP A 140 -16.20 -0.19 7.00
CA ASP A 140 -15.32 0.24 8.11
C ASP A 140 -14.22 -0.78 8.39
N ALA A 141 -14.55 -2.07 8.38
CA ALA A 141 -13.58 -3.13 8.64
C ALA A 141 -12.50 -3.26 7.54
N ALA A 142 -12.76 -2.73 6.34
CA ALA A 142 -11.85 -2.84 5.21
C ALA A 142 -10.87 -1.67 5.10
N PHE A 143 -11.16 -0.53 5.74
CA PHE A 143 -10.25 0.60 5.77
C PHE A 143 -9.48 0.59 7.09
N MET A 144 -8.18 0.29 6.99
CA MET A 144 -7.36 0.02 8.17
C MET A 144 -6.14 0.91 8.20
N VAL A 145 -5.61 1.11 9.40
CA VAL A 145 -4.37 1.88 9.62
C VAL A 145 -3.41 1.08 10.50
N LEU A 146 -2.13 1.22 10.20
CA LEU A 146 -1.05 0.83 11.11
C LEU A 146 -0.32 2.10 11.52
N VAL A 147 -0.37 2.42 12.81
CA VAL A 147 0.36 3.54 13.37
C VAL A 147 1.80 3.09 13.65
N LEU A 148 2.76 3.72 12.96
CA LEU A 148 4.18 3.40 13.12
C LEU A 148 4.86 4.30 14.16
N ASP A 149 4.33 5.51 14.35
CA ASP A 149 4.83 6.49 15.31
C ASP A 149 3.64 7.05 16.09
N ALA A 150 3.39 6.48 17.26
CA ALA A 150 2.26 6.88 18.10
C ALA A 150 2.36 8.33 18.55
N HIS A 151 3.56 8.84 18.76
CA HIS A 151 3.75 10.24 19.18
C HIS A 151 3.35 11.19 18.06
N ALA A 152 3.80 10.93 16.84
CA ALA A 152 3.46 11.75 15.69
C ALA A 152 1.95 11.73 15.38
N MET A 153 1.28 10.62 15.67
CA MET A 153 -0.14 10.43 15.39
C MET A 153 -1.06 10.82 16.55
N ALA A 154 -0.51 11.22 17.68
CA ALA A 154 -1.33 11.63 18.84
C ALA A 154 -2.21 12.83 18.49
N GLY A 155 -3.53 12.69 18.64
CA GLY A 155 -4.49 13.76 18.34
C GLY A 155 -4.74 14.00 16.85
N VAL A 156 -4.14 13.22 15.96
CA VAL A 156 -4.38 13.34 14.52
C VAL A 156 -5.67 12.63 14.15
N SER A 157 -6.57 13.34 13.47
CA SER A 157 -7.84 12.78 12.99
C SER A 157 -8.22 13.47 11.68
N GLY A 158 -9.07 12.83 10.90
CA GLY A 158 -9.59 13.40 9.67
C GLY A 158 -9.57 12.43 8.50
N LEU A 159 -9.78 12.99 7.31
CA LEU A 159 -9.86 12.24 6.08
C LEU A 159 -8.45 11.89 5.57
N ALA A 160 -8.22 10.61 5.33
CA ALA A 160 -6.97 10.16 4.72
C ALA A 160 -7.11 10.27 3.21
N LYS A 161 -6.30 11.13 2.59
CA LYS A 161 -6.36 11.40 1.15
C LYS A 161 -5.19 10.76 0.42
N TYR A 162 -5.52 9.84 -0.46
CA TYR A 162 -4.57 9.23 -1.40
C TYR A 162 -4.25 10.23 -2.52
N LYS A 163 -3.26 9.88 -3.34
CA LYS A 163 -2.97 10.64 -4.56
C LYS A 163 -4.19 10.58 -5.50
N ASP A 164 -4.42 11.67 -6.26
CA ASP A 164 -5.62 11.80 -7.11
C ASP A 164 -5.73 10.68 -8.15
N GLU A 165 -4.62 10.09 -8.58
CA GLU A 165 -4.61 9.01 -9.56
C GLU A 165 -5.45 7.81 -9.12
N PHE A 166 -5.60 7.60 -7.80
CA PHE A 166 -6.42 6.52 -7.26
C PHE A 166 -7.92 6.70 -7.53
N ASN A 167 -8.38 7.90 -7.80
CA ASN A 167 -9.81 8.15 -8.05
C ASN A 167 -10.31 7.48 -9.32
N GLU A 168 -9.42 7.13 -10.23
CA GLU A 168 -9.79 6.47 -11.50
C GLU A 168 -10.10 4.98 -11.32
N VAL A 169 -9.64 4.37 -10.22
CA VAL A 169 -9.84 2.94 -9.93
C VAL A 169 -10.71 2.67 -8.70
N ALA A 170 -11.10 3.70 -8.00
CA ALA A 170 -11.90 3.58 -6.78
C ALA A 170 -13.41 3.50 -7.05
#